data_3adcc34a07bb98cde54ba5009001d445
#
_entry.id   3adcc34a07bb98cde54ba5009001d445
#
_cell.length_a   1.000
_cell.length_b   1.000
_cell.length_c   1.000
_cell.angle_alpha   90.00
_cell.angle_beta   90.00
_cell.angle_gamma   90.00
#
_symmetry.space_group_name_H-M   'P 1'
#
loop_
_entity.id
_entity.type
_entity.pdbx_description
1 polymer ?
#
loop_
_entity_poly.entity_id
_entity_poly.type
_entity_poly.pdbx_seq_one_letter_code
_entity_poly.pdbx_strand_id
1 'polypeptide(L)'
;MIGTASYLYTCFSYHFFFVILQPLNVRHSILYIIRYIYNRYVYVGNSTEDKDKINMAKELKQLTKRADNYSQWYNDLVTKADLAEQSPVRGCMIIKPYGYAIWEKMQHQLDAMFKETGAQNAYFPLLIPKSFLSKEAEHVEGFAKECAVVTHYRLKAKEDKSGVEVDPAAKLDEELIIRPTSETIIWNTYKNWIHSWRDLPLMCNQWCNVMRWEMRTRPFLRTSEFLWQEGHTAHATKEEAEAEAQKMLHVYADFAEQYMAVPVVRGVKSETERFAGALDTYTIEAMMQDGK
;
A
#
# COMPACT_ATOMS: atom_id res chain seq x y z
N MET A 1 10.85 -4.00 39.69
CA MET A 1 9.68 -3.28 39.19
C MET A 1 10.21 -2.31 38.15
N ILE A 2 10.19 -2.73 36.89
CA ILE A 2 10.56 -1.87 35.76
C ILE A 2 9.22 -1.27 35.28
N GLY A 3 9.10 0.03 35.49
CA GLY A 3 7.94 0.77 35.02
C GLY A 3 7.93 0.72 33.49
N THR A 4 6.93 0.05 32.93
CA THR A 4 6.69 -0.05 31.51
C THR A 4 6.09 1.24 30.99
N ALA A 5 6.92 2.24 30.73
CA ALA A 5 6.56 3.31 29.81
C ALA A 5 6.93 2.85 28.39
N SER A 6 6.13 1.95 27.84
CA SER A 6 6.24 1.60 26.42
C SER A 6 5.62 2.75 25.61
N TYR A 7 6.43 3.65 25.13
CA TYR A 7 6.00 4.64 24.16
C TYR A 7 5.92 3.96 22.79
N LEU A 8 4.68 3.60 22.42
CA LEU A 8 4.33 3.08 21.11
C LEU A 8 4.27 4.25 20.13
N TYR A 9 5.26 4.36 19.27
CA TYR A 9 5.21 5.28 18.13
C TYR A 9 4.89 4.50 16.88
N THR A 10 3.69 4.73 16.40
CA THR A 10 3.08 3.98 15.32
C THR A 10 3.44 4.52 13.97
N CYS A 11 3.73 3.61 13.15
CA CYS A 11 3.40 3.38 11.76
C CYS A 11 2.99 4.60 10.93
N PHE A 12 3.82 4.93 9.97
CA PHE A 12 3.43 5.67 8.80
C PHE A 12 2.83 4.69 7.78
N SER A 13 1.52 4.50 7.83
CA SER A 13 0.79 3.78 6.81
C SER A 13 0.36 4.77 5.74
N TYR A 14 1.13 4.92 4.69
CA TYR A 14 0.76 5.72 3.54
C TYR A 14 0.33 4.86 2.37
N HIS A 15 -0.78 5.21 1.78
CA HIS A 15 -1.29 4.66 0.53
C HIS A 15 -0.46 5.20 -0.65
N PHE A 16 0.81 4.84 -0.70
CA PHE A 16 1.76 5.40 -1.66
C PHE A 16 1.52 4.98 -3.12
N PHE A 17 0.69 3.99 -3.36
CA PHE A 17 0.40 3.54 -4.73
C PHE A 17 -0.30 4.60 -5.61
N PHE A 18 -0.74 5.68 -5.04
CA PHE A 18 -1.77 6.54 -5.60
C PHE A 18 -1.33 7.83 -6.21
N VAL A 19 -0.21 8.35 -5.79
CA VAL A 19 0.22 9.68 -6.19
C VAL A 19 0.86 9.67 -7.59
N ILE A 20 1.21 8.50 -8.11
CA ILE A 20 2.01 8.36 -9.33
C ILE A 20 1.30 8.81 -10.60
N LEU A 21 -0.03 8.77 -10.63
CA LEU A 21 -0.80 9.11 -11.83
C LEU A 21 -1.45 10.49 -11.77
N GLN A 22 -1.13 11.28 -10.76
CA GLN A 22 -1.62 12.65 -10.67
C GLN A 22 -0.56 13.62 -11.19
N PRO A 23 -0.86 14.42 -12.19
CA PRO A 23 0.17 15.17 -12.88
C PRO A 23 0.20 16.64 -12.48
N LEU A 24 1.28 17.07 -11.89
CA LEU A 24 1.66 18.48 -11.99
C LEU A 24 2.73 18.74 -13.07
N ASN A 25 3.39 17.72 -13.63
CA ASN A 25 4.29 17.91 -14.77
C ASN A 25 4.57 16.63 -15.57
N VAL A 26 3.52 16.00 -16.06
CA VAL A 26 3.58 14.70 -16.78
C VAL A 26 4.30 14.77 -18.12
N ARG A 27 4.63 15.94 -18.67
CA ARG A 27 5.35 16.00 -19.95
C ARG A 27 6.69 15.26 -19.95
N HIS A 28 7.41 15.22 -18.83
CA HIS A 28 8.70 14.54 -18.74
C HIS A 28 8.57 13.06 -18.35
N SER A 29 7.68 12.71 -17.42
CA SER A 29 7.54 11.33 -16.96
C SER A 29 6.82 10.42 -17.97
N ILE A 30 5.78 10.91 -18.63
CA ILE A 30 5.14 10.17 -19.74
C ILE A 30 6.09 10.05 -20.93
N LEU A 31 6.84 11.10 -21.28
CA LEU A 31 7.86 11.02 -22.33
C LEU A 31 8.98 10.02 -21.97
N TYR A 32 9.32 9.87 -20.70
CA TYR A 32 10.32 8.90 -20.25
C TYR A 32 9.79 7.47 -20.33
N ILE A 33 8.55 7.24 -19.90
CA ILE A 33 7.86 5.95 -20.02
C ILE A 33 7.63 5.60 -21.50
N ILE A 34 7.15 6.55 -22.31
CA ILE A 34 6.97 6.36 -23.75
C ILE A 34 8.30 6.13 -24.45
N ARG A 35 9.38 6.84 -24.07
CA ARG A 35 10.71 6.68 -24.63
C ARG A 35 11.37 5.37 -24.20
N TYR A 36 11.09 4.89 -22.97
CA TYR A 36 11.55 3.59 -22.48
C TYR A 36 10.83 2.45 -23.20
N ILE A 37 9.52 2.55 -23.39
CA ILE A 37 8.73 1.62 -24.18
C ILE A 37 9.20 1.63 -25.64
N TYR A 38 9.41 2.81 -26.23
CA TYR A 38 9.89 2.97 -27.59
C TYR A 38 11.26 2.33 -27.84
N ASN A 39 12.23 2.54 -26.94
CA ASN A 39 13.58 1.98 -27.08
C ASN A 39 13.65 0.46 -26.89
N ARG A 40 12.69 -0.15 -26.20
CA ARG A 40 12.67 -1.61 -26.01
C ARG A 40 12.04 -2.35 -27.17
N TYR A 41 11.15 -1.69 -27.92
CA TYR A 41 10.49 -2.28 -29.10
C TYR A 41 11.24 -2.09 -30.40
N VAL A 42 12.20 -1.19 -30.48
CA VAL A 42 13.01 -0.94 -31.69
C VAL A 42 14.04 -2.05 -31.97
N TYR A 43 14.23 -3.02 -31.05
CA TYR A 43 15.24 -4.07 -31.22
C TYR A 43 14.70 -5.45 -31.64
N VAL A 44 13.43 -5.56 -32.08
CA VAL A 44 12.88 -6.79 -32.65
C VAL A 44 12.34 -6.52 -34.07
N GLY A 45 13.14 -6.93 -35.01
CA GLY A 45 12.97 -7.23 -36.43
C GLY A 45 11.77 -6.69 -37.23
N ASN A 46 12.11 -5.97 -38.29
CA ASN A 46 11.32 -5.54 -39.44
C ASN A 46 10.25 -6.54 -39.92
N SER A 47 8.95 -6.23 -39.73
CA SER A 47 7.80 -6.44 -40.63
C SER A 47 6.41 -6.26 -40.02
N THR A 48 6.30 -6.07 -38.70
CA THR A 48 5.04 -5.81 -37.98
C THR A 48 4.88 -4.36 -37.54
N GLU A 49 5.92 -3.56 -37.60
CA GLU A 49 6.02 -2.22 -37.01
C GLU A 49 4.96 -1.23 -37.49
N ASP A 50 4.55 -1.28 -38.76
CA ASP A 50 3.59 -0.29 -39.28
C ASP A 50 2.14 -0.58 -38.84
N LYS A 51 1.78 -1.85 -38.67
CA LYS A 51 0.45 -2.21 -38.18
C LYS A 51 0.31 -1.89 -36.71
N ASP A 52 1.35 -2.12 -35.93
CA ASP A 52 1.36 -1.85 -34.48
C ASP A 52 1.38 -0.34 -34.20
N LYS A 53 2.12 0.45 -34.97
CA LYS A 53 2.09 1.92 -34.92
C LYS A 53 0.72 2.50 -35.30
N ILE A 54 0.05 1.93 -36.32
CA ILE A 54 -1.29 2.35 -36.74
C ILE A 54 -2.34 1.98 -35.71
N ASN A 55 -2.23 0.81 -35.08
CA ASN A 55 -3.12 0.38 -34.02
C ASN A 55 -2.94 1.23 -32.76
N MET A 56 -1.71 1.47 -32.33
CA MET A 56 -1.39 2.35 -31.21
C MET A 56 -1.87 3.78 -31.43
N ALA A 57 -1.71 4.33 -32.65
CA ALA A 57 -2.24 5.65 -32.99
C ALA A 57 -3.77 5.71 -33.03
N LYS A 58 -4.44 4.60 -33.36
CA LYS A 58 -5.91 4.48 -33.27
C LYS A 58 -6.38 4.40 -31.82
N GLU A 59 -5.69 3.67 -30.98
CA GLU A 59 -6.00 3.55 -29.54
C GLU A 59 -5.80 4.86 -28.80
N LEU A 60 -4.75 5.62 -29.12
CA LEU A 60 -4.53 6.97 -28.57
C LEU A 60 -5.62 7.98 -28.98
N LYS A 61 -6.22 7.82 -30.17
CA LYS A 61 -7.37 8.64 -30.59
C LYS A 61 -8.66 8.35 -29.83
N GLN A 62 -8.72 7.21 -29.14
CA GLN A 62 -9.88 6.82 -28.32
C GLN A 62 -9.72 7.19 -26.84
N LEU A 63 -8.58 7.77 -26.45
CA LEU A 63 -8.39 8.23 -25.09
C LEU A 63 -9.25 9.47 -24.84
N THR A 64 -10.05 9.44 -23.79
CA THR A 64 -10.80 10.62 -23.33
C THR A 64 -9.82 11.76 -23.05
N LYS A 65 -10.14 12.97 -23.49
CA LYS A 65 -9.27 14.11 -23.20
C LYS A 65 -9.35 14.43 -21.71
N ARG A 66 -8.20 14.65 -21.09
CA ARG A 66 -8.08 14.96 -19.66
C ARG A 66 -8.91 16.18 -19.26
N ALA A 67 -8.94 17.23 -20.11
CA ALA A 67 -9.69 18.45 -19.86
C ALA A 67 -11.22 18.25 -19.95
N ASP A 68 -11.68 17.27 -20.76
CA ASP A 68 -13.10 17.02 -20.97
C ASP A 68 -13.70 16.18 -19.83
N ASN A 69 -13.00 15.12 -19.43
CA ASN A 69 -13.40 14.25 -18.31
C ASN A 69 -12.18 13.56 -17.69
N TYR A 70 -11.69 14.13 -16.59
CA TYR A 70 -10.52 13.62 -15.89
C TYR A 70 -10.67 12.18 -15.38
N SER A 71 -11.80 11.85 -14.77
CA SER A 71 -12.03 10.51 -14.21
C SER A 71 -12.05 9.45 -15.30
N GLN A 72 -12.68 9.73 -16.45
CA GLN A 72 -12.70 8.80 -17.57
C GLN A 72 -11.32 8.69 -18.23
N TRP A 73 -10.61 9.82 -18.41
CA TRP A 73 -9.24 9.82 -18.91
C TRP A 73 -8.34 8.93 -18.06
N TYR A 74 -8.46 9.01 -16.73
CA TYR A 74 -7.69 8.18 -15.80
C TYR A 74 -7.98 6.68 -15.99
N ASN A 75 -9.25 6.30 -16.03
CA ASN A 75 -9.68 4.93 -16.26
C ASN A 75 -9.21 4.39 -17.61
N ASP A 76 -9.37 5.21 -18.66
CA ASP A 76 -8.89 4.87 -20.01
C ASP A 76 -7.37 4.65 -20.01
N LEU A 77 -6.62 5.51 -19.31
CA LEU A 77 -5.17 5.41 -19.24
C LEU A 77 -4.74 4.11 -18.58
N VAL A 78 -5.32 3.76 -17.42
CA VAL A 78 -5.00 2.52 -16.69
C VAL A 78 -5.25 1.30 -17.58
N THR A 79 -6.39 1.27 -18.29
CA THR A 79 -6.79 0.14 -19.13
C THR A 79 -5.97 0.06 -20.41
N LYS A 80 -5.83 1.18 -21.13
CA LYS A 80 -5.19 1.22 -22.45
C LYS A 80 -3.67 1.15 -22.39
N ALA A 81 -3.06 1.60 -21.29
CA ALA A 81 -1.64 1.40 -21.04
C ALA A 81 -1.33 0.02 -20.44
N ASP A 82 -2.32 -0.86 -20.34
CA ASP A 82 -2.18 -2.22 -19.86
C ASP A 82 -1.55 -2.30 -18.45
N LEU A 83 -1.96 -1.37 -17.56
CA LEU A 83 -1.40 -1.27 -16.21
C LEU A 83 -2.11 -2.19 -15.22
N ALA A 84 -3.43 -2.29 -15.32
CA ALA A 84 -4.23 -3.11 -14.44
C ALA A 84 -5.61 -3.43 -15.03
N GLU A 85 -6.25 -4.46 -14.50
CA GLU A 85 -7.63 -4.83 -14.84
C GLU A 85 -8.40 -5.30 -13.60
N GLN A 86 -9.73 -5.36 -13.71
CA GLN A 86 -10.57 -5.86 -12.64
C GLN A 86 -10.40 -7.38 -12.48
N SER A 87 -10.27 -7.83 -11.25
CA SER A 87 -10.37 -9.26 -10.94
C SER A 87 -11.84 -9.71 -10.79
N PRO A 88 -12.11 -11.01 -10.74
CA PRO A 88 -13.44 -11.51 -10.39
C PRO A 88 -13.91 -11.10 -8.97
N VAL A 89 -12.97 -10.72 -8.10
CA VAL A 89 -13.28 -10.23 -6.75
C VAL A 89 -13.40 -8.71 -6.80
N ARG A 90 -14.58 -8.20 -6.49
CA ARG A 90 -14.83 -6.77 -6.51
C ARG A 90 -13.86 -6.00 -5.61
N GLY A 91 -13.25 -4.99 -6.18
CA GLY A 91 -12.31 -4.12 -5.47
C GLY A 91 -10.88 -4.65 -5.38
N CYS A 92 -10.65 -5.87 -5.80
CA CYS A 92 -9.31 -6.43 -5.95
C CYS A 92 -8.89 -6.32 -7.42
N MET A 93 -7.71 -5.78 -7.68
CA MET A 93 -7.22 -5.58 -9.04
C MET A 93 -6.16 -6.62 -9.41
N ILE A 94 -6.13 -6.98 -10.68
CA ILE A 94 -4.97 -7.61 -11.28
C ILE A 94 -4.05 -6.50 -11.76
N ILE A 95 -2.90 -6.36 -11.12
CA ILE A 95 -1.86 -5.42 -11.54
C ILE A 95 -1.02 -6.13 -12.60
N LYS A 96 -1.07 -5.62 -13.82
CA LYS A 96 -0.38 -6.22 -14.96
C LYS A 96 1.12 -5.91 -14.94
N PRO A 97 1.94 -6.60 -15.76
CA PRO A 97 3.40 -6.44 -15.71
C PRO A 97 3.91 -5.00 -15.81
N TYR A 98 3.30 -4.16 -16.64
CA TYR A 98 3.70 -2.74 -16.74
C TYR A 98 3.38 -1.95 -15.47
N GLY A 99 2.19 -2.16 -14.90
CA GLY A 99 1.81 -1.54 -13.62
C GLY A 99 2.67 -2.05 -12.48
N TYR A 100 2.94 -3.37 -12.46
CA TYR A 100 3.76 -3.97 -11.40
C TYR A 100 5.23 -3.53 -11.49
N ALA A 101 5.77 -3.35 -12.69
CA ALA A 101 7.12 -2.82 -12.87
C ALA A 101 7.32 -1.40 -12.31
N ILE A 102 6.25 -0.59 -12.27
CA ILE A 102 6.28 0.71 -11.57
C ILE A 102 6.41 0.48 -10.07
N TRP A 103 5.60 -0.42 -9.50
CA TRP A 103 5.67 -0.80 -8.10
C TRP A 103 7.06 -1.32 -7.70
N GLU A 104 7.64 -2.23 -8.47
CA GLU A 104 8.98 -2.78 -8.21
C GLU A 104 10.05 -1.70 -8.13
N LYS A 105 9.98 -0.70 -9.01
CA LYS A 105 10.93 0.43 -8.98
C LYS A 105 10.76 1.31 -7.77
N MET A 106 9.51 1.59 -7.38
CA MET A 106 9.20 2.35 -6.18
C MET A 106 9.67 1.62 -4.94
N GLN A 107 9.31 0.35 -4.83
CA GLN A 107 9.70 -0.50 -3.73
C GLN A 107 11.22 -0.57 -3.59
N HIS A 108 11.92 -0.84 -4.69
CA HIS A 108 13.38 -0.94 -4.69
C HIS A 108 14.05 0.34 -4.17
N GLN A 109 13.61 1.49 -4.67
CA GLN A 109 14.22 2.77 -4.29
C GLN A 109 13.90 3.13 -2.83
N LEU A 110 12.65 3.02 -2.44
CA LEU A 110 12.24 3.37 -1.08
C LEU A 110 12.81 2.38 -0.05
N ASP A 111 12.92 1.09 -0.39
CA ASP A 111 13.55 0.07 0.44
C ASP A 111 15.03 0.38 0.70
N ALA A 112 15.75 0.85 -0.32
CA ALA A 112 17.13 1.30 -0.16
C ALA A 112 17.23 2.47 0.84
N MET A 113 16.36 3.47 0.71
CA MET A 113 16.33 4.62 1.62
C MET A 113 16.01 4.20 3.06
N PHE A 114 15.10 3.24 3.27
CA PHE A 114 14.84 2.71 4.63
C PHE A 114 16.03 1.97 5.20
N LYS A 115 16.72 1.16 4.41
CA LYS A 115 17.93 0.45 4.86
C LYS A 115 19.06 1.41 5.26
N GLU A 116 19.18 2.55 4.58
CA GLU A 116 20.12 3.60 4.96
C GLU A 116 19.83 4.21 6.34
N THR A 117 18.58 4.17 6.80
CA THR A 117 18.22 4.61 8.15
C THR A 117 18.51 3.55 9.23
N GLY A 118 18.85 2.32 8.82
CA GLY A 118 19.08 1.19 9.72
C GLY A 118 17.86 0.27 9.85
N ALA A 119 16.76 0.53 9.17
CA ALA A 119 15.58 -0.35 9.19
C ALA A 119 15.88 -1.68 8.49
N GLN A 120 15.33 -2.77 9.02
CA GLN A 120 15.48 -4.12 8.52
C GLN A 120 14.15 -4.68 8.06
N ASN A 121 14.13 -5.35 6.91
CA ASN A 121 12.92 -5.99 6.41
C ASN A 121 12.58 -7.23 7.23
N ALA A 122 11.33 -7.34 7.64
CA ALA A 122 10.76 -8.52 8.28
C ALA A 122 9.44 -8.90 7.58
N TYR A 123 8.93 -10.08 7.85
CA TYR A 123 7.64 -10.52 7.34
C TYR A 123 6.78 -11.05 8.48
N PHE A 124 5.56 -10.53 8.60
CA PHE A 124 4.58 -10.96 9.59
C PHE A 124 3.38 -11.61 8.89
N PRO A 125 2.70 -12.56 9.54
CA PRO A 125 1.63 -13.34 8.93
C PRO A 125 0.47 -12.50 8.41
N LEU A 126 -0.15 -12.99 7.33
CA LEU A 126 -1.36 -12.42 6.74
C LEU A 126 -2.57 -12.50 7.67
N LEU A 127 -2.67 -13.60 8.42
CA LEU A 127 -3.82 -13.91 9.26
C LEU A 127 -3.56 -13.47 10.71
N ILE A 128 -4.50 -12.74 11.26
CA ILE A 128 -4.46 -12.22 12.63
C ILE A 128 -5.60 -12.86 13.42
N PRO A 129 -5.34 -13.44 14.62
CA PRO A 129 -6.40 -13.92 15.50
C PRO A 129 -7.37 -12.79 15.85
N LYS A 130 -8.67 -13.04 15.77
CA LYS A 130 -9.71 -12.05 16.09
C LYS A 130 -9.58 -11.50 17.52
N SER A 131 -9.10 -12.33 18.45
CA SER A 131 -8.85 -11.94 19.83
C SER A 131 -7.83 -10.80 19.98
N PHE A 132 -6.90 -10.65 19.03
CA PHE A 132 -5.93 -9.56 19.05
C PHE A 132 -6.59 -8.21 18.81
N LEU A 133 -7.55 -8.15 17.90
CA LEU A 133 -8.32 -6.92 17.63
C LEU A 133 -9.30 -6.60 18.75
N SER A 134 -9.85 -7.63 19.42
CA SER A 134 -10.81 -7.43 20.52
C SER A 134 -10.18 -6.77 21.75
N LYS A 135 -8.87 -6.93 21.96
CA LYS A 135 -8.14 -6.28 23.06
C LYS A 135 -7.90 -4.79 22.82
N GLU A 136 -8.01 -4.36 21.60
CA GLU A 136 -7.77 -2.98 21.16
C GLU A 136 -9.06 -2.32 20.65
N ALA A 137 -10.24 -2.81 21.09
CA ALA A 137 -11.54 -2.42 20.53
C ALA A 137 -11.78 -0.90 20.53
N GLU A 138 -11.21 -0.17 21.48
CA GLU A 138 -11.25 1.30 21.49
C GLU A 138 -10.41 1.93 20.35
N HIS A 139 -9.36 1.25 19.89
CA HIS A 139 -8.54 1.68 18.75
C HIS A 139 -9.09 1.19 17.39
N VAL A 140 -9.89 0.12 17.42
CA VAL A 140 -10.44 -0.56 16.24
C VAL A 140 -11.59 0.21 15.58
N GLU A 141 -12.22 1.17 16.29
CA GLU A 141 -13.34 1.94 15.73
C GLU A 141 -13.02 2.66 14.41
N GLY A 142 -11.74 2.94 14.13
CA GLY A 142 -11.30 3.62 12.92
C GLY A 142 -10.92 2.68 11.74
N PHE A 143 -10.47 1.43 11.98
CA PHE A 143 -9.80 0.63 10.96
C PHE A 143 -10.39 -0.76 10.68
N ALA A 144 -11.08 -1.36 11.62
CA ALA A 144 -11.39 -2.79 11.54
C ALA A 144 -12.87 -3.13 11.30
N LYS A 145 -13.72 -2.14 11.08
CA LYS A 145 -15.15 -2.42 10.79
C LYS A 145 -15.33 -3.15 9.45
N GLU A 146 -14.43 -2.97 8.51
CA GLU A 146 -14.53 -3.46 7.14
C GLU A 146 -13.33 -4.35 6.79
N CYS A 147 -13.25 -5.54 7.39
CA CYS A 147 -12.22 -6.53 7.15
C CYS A 147 -12.79 -7.84 6.59
N ALA A 148 -11.93 -8.65 5.99
CA ALA A 148 -12.27 -10.01 5.57
C ALA A 148 -12.00 -10.98 6.73
N VAL A 149 -12.99 -11.80 7.05
CA VAL A 149 -12.95 -12.76 8.16
C VAL A 149 -12.89 -14.18 7.60
N VAL A 150 -11.90 -14.96 8.04
CA VAL A 150 -11.75 -16.37 7.70
C VAL A 150 -12.36 -17.20 8.83
N THR A 151 -13.38 -17.97 8.49
CA THR A 151 -14.18 -18.73 9.45
C THR A 151 -13.97 -20.25 9.37
N HIS A 152 -13.49 -20.75 8.23
CA HIS A 152 -13.30 -22.17 7.94
C HIS A 152 -11.97 -22.38 7.18
N TYR A 153 -11.43 -23.61 7.31
CA TYR A 153 -10.15 -23.96 6.68
C TYR A 153 -10.26 -25.03 5.57
N ARG A 154 -11.50 -25.48 5.24
CA ARG A 154 -11.69 -26.53 4.24
C ARG A 154 -12.96 -26.34 3.42
N LEU A 155 -12.87 -26.73 2.15
CA LEU A 155 -14.01 -26.89 1.26
C LEU A 155 -14.30 -28.40 1.08
N LYS A 156 -15.55 -28.76 0.80
CA LYS A 156 -15.96 -30.08 0.37
C LYS A 156 -16.76 -30.02 -0.93
N ALA A 157 -16.79 -31.12 -1.67
CA ALA A 157 -17.67 -31.22 -2.82
C ALA A 157 -19.15 -31.23 -2.38
N LYS A 158 -20.00 -30.55 -3.13
CA LYS A 158 -21.45 -30.66 -2.95
C LYS A 158 -21.92 -32.05 -3.28
N GLU A 159 -23.02 -32.51 -2.64
CA GLU A 159 -23.59 -33.85 -2.85
C GLU A 159 -24.02 -34.09 -4.31
N ASP A 160 -24.53 -33.05 -4.96
CA ASP A 160 -24.94 -33.05 -6.38
C ASP A 160 -23.78 -32.93 -7.37
N LYS A 161 -22.54 -32.83 -6.88
CA LYS A 161 -21.30 -32.62 -7.67
C LYS A 161 -21.30 -31.35 -8.51
N SER A 162 -22.16 -30.38 -8.24
CA SER A 162 -22.25 -29.10 -8.97
C SER A 162 -21.13 -28.10 -8.63
N GLY A 163 -20.27 -28.43 -7.68
CA GLY A 163 -19.17 -27.55 -7.25
C GLY A 163 -18.70 -27.85 -5.83
N VAL A 164 -18.17 -26.83 -5.18
CA VAL A 164 -17.69 -26.90 -3.79
C VAL A 164 -18.51 -26.02 -2.87
N GLU A 165 -18.54 -26.37 -1.61
CA GLU A 165 -19.11 -25.59 -0.52
C GLU A 165 -18.19 -25.57 0.68
N VAL A 166 -18.39 -24.62 1.59
CA VAL A 166 -17.67 -24.60 2.87
C VAL A 166 -18.05 -25.83 3.68
N ASP A 167 -17.04 -26.55 4.17
CA ASP A 167 -17.29 -27.69 5.05
C ASP A 167 -17.64 -27.22 6.47
N PRO A 168 -18.87 -27.42 6.98
CA PRO A 168 -19.25 -26.99 8.32
C PRO A 168 -18.41 -27.63 9.43
N ALA A 169 -17.86 -28.83 9.18
CA ALA A 169 -17.00 -29.53 10.14
C ALA A 169 -15.59 -28.95 10.24
N ALA A 170 -15.24 -28.03 9.33
CA ALA A 170 -13.93 -27.39 9.29
C ALA A 170 -13.99 -25.93 9.80
N LYS A 171 -14.96 -25.59 10.64
CA LYS A 171 -15.03 -24.29 11.29
C LYS A 171 -13.80 -24.10 12.19
N LEU A 172 -13.20 -22.92 12.13
CA LEU A 172 -12.11 -22.55 13.03
C LEU A 172 -12.61 -22.37 14.46
N ASP A 173 -11.84 -22.79 15.43
CA ASP A 173 -12.12 -22.53 16.86
C ASP A 173 -12.11 -21.05 17.17
N GLU A 174 -11.19 -20.31 16.54
CA GLU A 174 -11.13 -18.86 16.55
C GLU A 174 -11.11 -18.33 15.11
N GLU A 175 -11.96 -17.35 14.82
CA GLU A 175 -11.98 -16.66 13.53
C GLU A 175 -10.69 -15.85 13.34
N LEU A 176 -10.20 -15.84 12.09
CA LEU A 176 -9.00 -15.09 11.71
C LEU A 176 -9.38 -13.92 10.81
N ILE A 177 -8.62 -12.86 10.92
CA ILE A 177 -8.79 -11.65 10.10
C ILE A 177 -7.67 -11.61 9.08
N ILE A 178 -8.01 -11.38 7.82
CA ILE A 178 -7.01 -10.98 6.82
C ILE A 178 -6.58 -9.55 7.19
N ARG A 179 -5.29 -9.36 7.45
CA ARG A 179 -4.75 -8.11 8.00
C ARG A 179 -5.24 -6.86 7.24
N PRO A 180 -5.95 -5.95 7.89
CA PRO A 180 -6.18 -4.60 7.35
C PRO A 180 -5.00 -3.67 7.64
N THR A 181 -4.16 -4.06 8.59
CA THR A 181 -2.92 -3.46 9.07
C THR A 181 -2.26 -4.48 10.02
N SER A 182 -0.98 -4.32 10.37
CA SER A 182 -0.24 -5.36 11.10
C SER A 182 0.19 -4.96 12.52
N GLU A 183 -0.23 -3.80 13.05
CA GLU A 183 0.20 -3.32 14.36
C GLU A 183 0.05 -4.37 15.46
N THR A 184 -1.13 -4.99 15.54
CA THR A 184 -1.45 -5.93 16.64
C THR A 184 -0.52 -7.13 16.68
N ILE A 185 -0.23 -7.73 15.51
CA ILE A 185 0.66 -8.90 15.43
C ILE A 185 2.12 -8.50 15.58
N ILE A 186 2.53 -7.36 15.04
CA ILE A 186 3.90 -6.88 15.15
C ILE A 186 4.24 -6.55 16.60
N TRP A 187 3.40 -5.79 17.27
CA TRP A 187 3.63 -5.43 18.67
C TRP A 187 3.55 -6.62 19.63
N ASN A 188 2.67 -7.57 19.35
CA ASN A 188 2.67 -8.82 20.10
C ASN A 188 3.97 -9.61 19.92
N THR A 189 4.57 -9.53 18.73
CA THR A 189 5.88 -10.16 18.45
C THR A 189 7.01 -9.40 19.15
N TYR A 190 7.00 -8.07 19.13
CA TYR A 190 8.02 -7.24 19.76
C TYR A 190 8.13 -7.46 21.27
N LYS A 191 7.02 -7.77 21.96
CA LYS A 191 7.03 -8.18 23.36
C LYS A 191 7.95 -9.38 23.64
N ASN A 192 8.10 -10.26 22.64
CA ASN A 192 8.92 -11.45 22.75
C ASN A 192 10.38 -11.21 22.28
N TRP A 193 10.62 -10.16 21.51
CA TRP A 193 11.95 -9.84 21.00
C TRP A 193 12.71 -8.86 21.87
N ILE A 194 12.00 -7.97 22.56
CA ILE A 194 12.61 -6.96 23.44
C ILE A 194 12.66 -7.49 24.86
N HIS A 195 13.84 -7.89 25.31
CA HIS A 195 14.10 -8.39 26.65
C HIS A 195 14.78 -7.35 27.54
N SER A 196 15.46 -6.39 26.93
CA SER A 196 16.17 -5.32 27.64
C SER A 196 16.25 -4.06 26.76
N TRP A 197 16.63 -2.94 27.36
CA TRP A 197 16.90 -1.70 26.65
C TRP A 197 18.02 -1.82 25.60
N ARG A 198 18.88 -2.85 25.71
CA ARG A 198 19.96 -3.11 24.74
C ARG A 198 19.45 -3.66 23.41
N ASP A 199 18.23 -4.15 23.38
CA ASP A 199 17.57 -4.63 22.16
C ASP A 199 16.94 -3.48 21.37
N LEU A 200 17.06 -2.25 21.85
CA LEU A 200 16.53 -1.03 21.23
C LEU A 200 17.66 -0.16 20.61
N PRO A 201 17.38 0.58 19.56
CA PRO A 201 16.11 0.62 18.84
C PRO A 201 15.87 -0.66 18.04
N LEU A 202 14.62 -1.13 17.99
CA LEU A 202 14.18 -2.18 17.09
C LEU A 202 13.40 -1.54 15.95
N MET A 203 13.89 -1.69 14.71
CA MET A 203 13.33 -1.02 13.54
C MET A 203 13.09 -2.03 12.42
N CYS A 204 11.83 -2.45 12.26
CA CYS A 204 11.43 -3.34 11.17
C CYS A 204 10.57 -2.64 10.15
N ASN A 205 10.79 -3.00 8.91
CA ASN A 205 9.98 -2.64 7.76
C ASN A 205 9.33 -3.89 7.17
N GLN A 206 8.09 -3.80 6.72
CA GLN A 206 7.39 -4.87 6.02
C GLN A 206 6.81 -4.36 4.70
N TRP A 207 7.12 -5.07 3.62
CA TRP A 207 6.45 -4.96 2.34
C TRP A 207 5.41 -6.06 2.24
N CYS A 208 4.16 -5.70 2.09
CA CYS A 208 3.09 -6.69 2.05
C CYS A 208 1.81 -6.17 1.37
N ASN A 209 0.83 -7.04 1.23
CA ASN A 209 -0.54 -6.66 0.93
C ASN A 209 -1.35 -6.52 2.21
N VAL A 210 -2.39 -5.72 2.17
CA VAL A 210 -3.44 -5.62 3.18
C VAL A 210 -4.80 -5.62 2.50
N MET A 211 -5.84 -5.94 3.26
CA MET A 211 -7.22 -5.95 2.77
C MET A 211 -8.13 -5.14 3.67
N ARG A 212 -8.77 -4.13 3.09
CA ARG A 212 -9.81 -3.30 3.71
C ARG A 212 -11.04 -3.33 2.81
N TRP A 213 -12.15 -3.85 3.27
CA TRP A 213 -13.34 -4.07 2.46
C TRP A 213 -13.93 -2.73 2.00
N GLU A 214 -13.62 -2.34 0.76
CA GLU A 214 -13.98 -1.03 0.23
C GLU A 214 -15.20 -1.13 -0.69
N MET A 215 -16.19 -0.30 -0.46
CA MET A 215 -17.42 -0.30 -1.23
C MET A 215 -17.35 0.56 -2.50
N ARG A 216 -16.49 1.59 -2.52
CA ARG A 216 -16.33 2.54 -3.64
C ARG A 216 -14.93 2.47 -4.19
N THR A 217 -14.69 1.48 -5.03
CA THR A 217 -13.36 1.22 -5.56
C THR A 217 -13.04 2.06 -6.80
N ARG A 218 -11.78 2.44 -6.94
CA ARG A 218 -11.19 3.06 -8.12
C ARG A 218 -9.84 2.38 -8.41
N PRO A 219 -9.53 2.09 -9.68
CA PRO A 219 -8.25 1.49 -10.04
C PRO A 219 -7.07 2.24 -9.43
N PHE A 220 -6.17 1.55 -8.76
CA PHE A 220 -5.04 2.05 -7.98
C PHE A 220 -5.38 3.05 -6.85
N LEU A 221 -6.40 3.88 -6.98
CA LEU A 221 -6.70 4.95 -6.03
C LEU A 221 -7.44 4.48 -4.79
N ARG A 222 -8.28 3.49 -4.89
CA ARG A 222 -9.06 2.98 -3.79
C ARG A 222 -9.49 1.55 -4.09
N THR A 223 -8.77 0.60 -3.57
CA THR A 223 -8.99 -0.83 -3.78
C THR A 223 -9.18 -1.55 -2.46
N SER A 224 -9.85 -2.70 -2.49
CA SER A 224 -10.05 -3.51 -1.28
C SER A 224 -8.75 -4.20 -0.87
N GLU A 225 -7.98 -4.69 -1.82
CA GLU A 225 -6.64 -5.21 -1.59
C GLU A 225 -5.63 -4.26 -2.24
N PHE A 226 -4.54 -3.98 -1.55
CA PHE A 226 -3.46 -3.16 -2.07
C PHE A 226 -2.11 -3.56 -1.47
N LEU A 227 -1.07 -3.26 -2.22
CA LEU A 227 0.31 -3.39 -1.77
C LEU A 227 0.70 -2.13 -1.02
N TRP A 228 1.43 -2.29 0.05
CA TRP A 228 1.93 -1.17 0.84
C TRP A 228 3.26 -1.48 1.51
N GLN A 229 3.77 -0.51 2.20
CA GLN A 229 4.87 -0.61 3.14
C GLN A 229 4.40 -0.14 4.51
N GLU A 230 4.83 -0.80 5.55
CA GLU A 230 4.65 -0.38 6.93
C GLU A 230 5.96 -0.57 7.70
N GLY A 231 6.40 0.49 8.37
CA GLY A 231 7.54 0.46 9.26
C GLY A 231 7.09 0.56 10.72
N HIS A 232 7.63 -0.30 11.56
CA HIS A 232 7.34 -0.32 12.99
C HIS A 232 8.65 -0.24 13.77
N THR A 233 8.75 0.76 14.64
CA THR A 233 9.97 0.99 15.43
C THR A 233 9.67 1.08 16.91
N ALA A 234 10.57 0.56 17.74
CA ALA A 234 10.53 0.69 19.18
C ALA A 234 11.82 1.33 19.68
N HIS A 235 11.71 2.31 20.56
CA HIS A 235 12.80 3.12 21.06
C HIS A 235 12.82 3.13 22.59
N ALA A 236 13.96 3.45 23.18
CA ALA A 236 14.10 3.51 24.63
C ALA A 236 13.50 4.79 25.22
N THR A 237 13.51 5.89 24.46
CA THR A 237 13.01 7.20 24.91
C THR A 237 12.04 7.81 23.89
N LYS A 238 11.27 8.79 24.36
CA LYS A 238 10.39 9.58 23.52
C LYS A 238 11.18 10.35 22.46
N GLU A 239 12.29 10.95 22.88
CA GLU A 239 13.13 11.79 22.02
C GLU A 239 13.72 10.98 20.85
N GLU A 240 14.15 9.74 21.12
CA GLU A 240 14.63 8.84 20.06
C GLU A 240 13.51 8.49 19.06
N ALA A 241 12.34 8.17 19.56
CA ALA A 241 11.18 7.84 18.71
C ALA A 241 10.72 9.04 17.86
N GLU A 242 10.72 10.24 18.45
CA GLU A 242 10.38 11.47 17.72
C GLU A 242 11.43 11.79 16.65
N ALA A 243 12.70 11.66 16.96
CA ALA A 243 13.78 11.83 15.99
C ALA A 243 13.66 10.85 14.81
N GLU A 244 13.28 9.60 15.07
CA GLU A 244 13.04 8.62 14.02
C GLU A 244 11.80 8.96 13.19
N ALA A 245 10.71 9.39 13.82
CA ALA A 245 9.50 9.83 13.11
C ALA A 245 9.79 11.01 12.17
N GLN A 246 10.57 12.00 12.63
CA GLN A 246 11.01 13.13 11.80
C GLN A 246 11.92 12.68 10.65
N LYS A 247 12.84 11.76 10.90
CA LYS A 247 13.70 11.19 9.86
C LYS A 247 12.87 10.50 8.77
N MET A 248 11.89 9.67 9.17
CA MET A 248 11.01 8.99 8.22
C MET A 248 10.15 9.97 7.42
N LEU A 249 9.65 11.04 8.05
CA LEU A 249 8.93 12.12 7.35
C LEU A 249 9.78 12.70 6.21
N HIS A 250 11.08 12.92 6.44
CA HIS A 250 11.99 13.40 5.41
C HIS A 250 12.22 12.34 4.31
N VAL A 251 12.45 11.08 4.68
CA VAL A 251 12.61 9.98 3.72
C VAL A 251 11.42 9.89 2.76
N TYR A 252 10.20 9.92 3.28
CA TYR A 252 8.99 9.89 2.44
C TYR A 252 8.84 11.12 1.57
N ALA A 253 9.13 12.31 2.10
CA ALA A 253 9.04 13.53 1.32
C ALA A 253 10.09 13.57 0.20
N ASP A 254 11.32 13.21 0.50
CA ASP A 254 12.41 13.14 -0.49
C ASP A 254 12.11 12.09 -1.57
N PHE A 255 11.56 10.95 -1.19
CA PHE A 255 11.10 9.96 -2.15
C PHE A 255 10.01 10.52 -3.07
N ALA A 256 8.99 11.17 -2.50
CA ALA A 256 7.90 11.76 -3.27
C ALA A 256 8.41 12.84 -4.24
N GLU A 257 9.27 13.73 -3.79
CA GLU A 257 9.74 14.86 -4.57
C GLU A 257 10.81 14.49 -5.60
N GLN A 258 11.81 13.68 -5.21
CA GLN A 258 12.98 13.42 -6.05
C GLN A 258 12.77 12.25 -7.01
N TYR A 259 12.03 11.22 -6.60
CA TYR A 259 11.84 10.01 -7.40
C TYR A 259 10.46 9.94 -8.07
N MET A 260 9.44 10.48 -7.41
CA MET A 260 8.08 10.46 -7.93
C MET A 260 7.67 11.77 -8.62
N ALA A 261 8.47 12.83 -8.50
CA ALA A 261 8.18 14.18 -9.00
C ALA A 261 6.84 14.74 -8.46
N VAL A 262 6.51 14.40 -7.22
CA VAL A 262 5.30 14.84 -6.53
C VAL A 262 5.68 15.83 -5.44
N PRO A 263 5.40 17.13 -5.61
CA PRO A 263 5.59 18.12 -4.56
C PRO A 263 4.69 17.79 -3.36
N VAL A 264 5.25 17.85 -2.17
CA VAL A 264 4.52 17.56 -0.93
C VAL A 264 4.69 18.64 0.12
N VAL A 265 3.66 18.81 0.94
CA VAL A 265 3.70 19.64 2.15
C VAL A 265 3.90 18.71 3.35
N ARG A 266 4.93 18.98 4.15
CA ARG A 266 5.20 18.26 5.41
C ARG A 266 4.45 18.93 6.54
N GLY A 267 3.83 18.17 7.42
CA GLY A 267 3.07 18.74 8.52
C GLY A 267 2.81 17.76 9.66
N VAL A 268 2.10 18.28 10.65
CA VAL A 268 1.57 17.54 11.80
C VAL A 268 0.05 17.64 11.75
N LYS A 269 -0.63 16.52 11.86
CA LYS A 269 -2.10 16.49 11.84
C LYS A 269 -2.68 17.14 13.08
N SER A 270 -3.83 17.79 12.89
CA SER A 270 -4.61 18.34 14.00
C SER A 270 -5.07 17.25 14.97
N GLU A 271 -5.47 17.61 16.16
CA GLU A 271 -5.97 16.64 17.17
C GLU A 271 -7.14 15.80 16.65
N THR A 272 -8.00 16.40 15.83
CA THR A 272 -9.18 15.70 15.24
C THR A 272 -8.83 14.70 14.16
N GLU A 273 -7.66 14.84 13.53
CA GLU A 273 -7.18 13.95 12.47
C GLU A 273 -6.02 13.06 12.94
N ARG A 274 -5.58 13.26 14.17
CA ARG A 274 -4.51 12.46 14.77
C ARG A 274 -4.95 11.02 14.87
N PHE A 275 -4.03 10.11 14.64
CA PHE A 275 -4.27 8.69 14.82
C PHE A 275 -4.63 8.38 16.27
N ALA A 276 -5.65 7.55 16.49
CA ALA A 276 -6.10 7.18 17.84
C ALA A 276 -4.94 6.59 18.67
N GLY A 277 -4.71 7.16 19.86
CA GLY A 277 -3.62 6.77 20.74
C GLY A 277 -2.23 7.35 20.41
N ALA A 278 -2.07 8.05 19.28
CA ALA A 278 -0.82 8.71 18.94
C ALA A 278 -0.64 10.03 19.73
N LEU A 279 0.60 10.31 20.15
CA LEU A 279 0.96 11.63 20.70
C LEU A 279 1.01 12.67 19.59
N ASP A 280 1.62 12.33 18.45
CA ASP A 280 1.68 13.13 17.25
C ASP A 280 1.48 12.26 16.01
N THR A 281 1.01 12.86 14.93
CA THR A 281 0.88 12.22 13.62
C THR A 281 1.48 13.13 12.57
N TYR A 282 2.65 12.75 12.05
CA TYR A 282 3.31 13.46 10.96
C TYR A 282 2.77 13.00 9.62
N THR A 283 2.72 13.90 8.66
CA THR A 283 2.17 13.62 7.33
C THR A 283 2.94 14.34 6.24
N ILE A 284 2.95 13.75 5.05
CA ILE A 284 3.21 14.45 3.80
C ILE A 284 1.90 14.49 3.02
N GLU A 285 1.57 15.61 2.44
CA GLU A 285 0.34 15.81 1.69
C GLU A 285 0.65 16.38 0.31
N ALA A 286 0.03 15.81 -0.71
CA ALA A 286 0.13 16.28 -2.08
C ALA A 286 -1.23 16.77 -2.56
N MET A 287 -1.25 17.93 -3.20
CA MET A 287 -2.47 18.47 -3.76
C MET A 287 -2.94 17.62 -4.94
N MET A 288 -4.17 17.18 -4.88
CA MET A 288 -4.84 16.47 -5.96
C MET A 288 -5.46 17.44 -6.96
N GLN A 289 -5.94 16.93 -8.11
CA GLN A 289 -6.50 17.79 -9.17
C GLN A 289 -7.82 18.46 -8.82
N ASP A 290 -8.53 17.94 -7.85
CA ASP A 290 -9.74 18.56 -7.31
C ASP A 290 -9.46 19.68 -6.30
N GLY A 291 -8.17 19.98 -6.09
CA GLY A 291 -7.73 21.04 -5.17
C GLY A 291 -7.73 20.63 -3.69
N LYS A 292 -7.82 19.33 -3.43
CA LYS A 292 -7.76 18.75 -2.08
C LYS A 292 -6.46 18.03 -1.84
#